data_0275f3a571604aa3ec68ed4acfd333dc
#
_entry.id   0275f3a571604aa3ec68ed4acfd333dc
#
_cell.length_a   1.000
_cell.length_b   1.000
_cell.length_c   1.000
_cell.angle_alpha   90.00
_cell.angle_beta   90.00
_cell.angle_gamma   90.00
#
_symmetry.space_group_name_H-M   'P 1'
#
loop_
_entity.id
_entity.type
_entity.pdbx_description
1 polymer ?
#
loop_
_entity_poly.entity_id
_entity_poly.type
_entity_poly.pdbx_seq_one_letter_code
_entity_poly.pdbx_strand_id
1 'polypeptide(L)'
;MKYTCYLGWFLLIFLIVSSGCNSHKGSSIDRPSHHTPSGFQNNYLPPERMTKDLSKLLSRFWDRVPQQPVSLRQIQPQIGFLKNNRTESTLTWVGHSTFLWQHLGINLITDPHLTDRASPLEFIGPKRLNPPAIELSELPSIDFVIISHNHYDHLDRKTVLALTKQQREKPPYFLVPLGLKNWFADIGITEKVIELDWWQSKQIGQWNFTAVPVQHWSKRGLFDTNMTLWAGWVVRSPEQKLFFAGDTGYSKDFIEIGKRYGPMDLSLIPIGAYAPRWFMKDMHVNPEEAVKIHIDVESRQSIGMHWGTFLNLTEEPLLEPPQRLLQELLKQRINPMEFRVLDHGQTLMF
;
A
#
# COMPACT_ATOMS: atom_id res chain seq x y z
N MET A 1 47.12 57.63 2.93
CA MET A 1 48.20 56.71 2.58
C MET A 1 47.59 55.61 1.68
N LYS A 2 48.17 55.59 0.50
CA LYS A 2 47.75 54.69 -0.62
C LYS A 2 48.21 53.24 -0.36
N TYR A 3 47.41 52.22 -0.67
CA TYR A 3 47.94 50.98 -1.18
C TYR A 3 47.01 50.41 -2.26
N THR A 4 47.64 50.18 -3.38
CA THR A 4 47.16 49.78 -4.72
C THR A 4 46.85 48.30 -4.80
N CYS A 5 45.78 48.00 -5.49
CA CYS A 5 45.36 46.67 -5.96
C CYS A 5 46.29 46.12 -7.04
N TYR A 6 46.60 44.82 -7.01
CA TYR A 6 47.08 44.07 -8.17
C TYR A 6 46.08 42.96 -8.51
N LEU A 7 45.49 43.12 -9.67
CA LEU A 7 44.70 42.11 -10.35
C LEU A 7 45.63 41.16 -11.12
N GLY A 8 45.62 39.87 -10.79
CA GLY A 8 46.33 38.85 -11.54
C GLY A 8 45.34 38.02 -12.35
N TRP A 9 45.43 38.15 -13.66
CA TRP A 9 44.72 37.34 -14.62
C TRP A 9 45.38 35.96 -14.73
N PHE A 10 44.62 34.87 -14.48
CA PHE A 10 45.00 33.50 -14.89
C PHE A 10 44.13 33.08 -16.07
N LEU A 11 44.74 33.07 -17.25
CA LEU A 11 44.19 32.39 -18.46
C LEU A 11 44.42 30.88 -18.32
N LEU A 12 43.34 30.11 -18.17
CA LEU A 12 43.40 28.65 -18.28
C LEU A 12 43.01 28.27 -19.73
N ILE A 13 43.99 27.78 -20.48
CA ILE A 13 43.83 27.18 -21.80
C ILE A 13 43.22 25.77 -21.61
N PHE A 14 41.99 25.55 -22.06
CA PHE A 14 41.40 24.22 -22.17
C PHE A 14 41.82 23.58 -23.50
N LEU A 15 42.68 22.58 -23.41
CA LEU A 15 42.99 21.64 -24.49
C LEU A 15 41.80 20.64 -24.57
N ILE A 16 41.02 20.77 -25.68
CA ILE A 16 39.99 19.77 -26.01
C ILE A 16 40.72 18.61 -26.68
N VAL A 17 40.88 17.52 -25.91
CA VAL A 17 41.25 16.22 -26.44
C VAL A 17 39.95 15.52 -26.86
N SER A 18 39.66 15.50 -28.16
CA SER A 18 38.58 14.72 -28.72
C SER A 18 38.96 13.24 -28.72
N SER A 19 38.65 12.55 -27.63
CA SER A 19 38.67 11.09 -27.61
C SER A 19 37.37 10.58 -28.22
N GLY A 20 37.46 10.01 -29.39
CA GLY A 20 36.34 9.30 -30.02
C GLY A 20 35.88 8.14 -29.14
N CYS A 21 34.76 8.30 -28.47
CA CYS A 21 34.05 7.20 -27.82
C CYS A 21 33.37 6.36 -28.93
N ASN A 22 33.95 5.21 -29.22
CA ASN A 22 33.23 4.13 -29.87
C ASN A 22 32.01 3.77 -28.99
N SER A 23 30.82 4.15 -29.45
CA SER A 23 29.58 3.69 -28.85
C SER A 23 29.44 2.18 -29.06
N HIS A 24 29.87 1.40 -28.12
CA HIS A 24 29.35 0.05 -27.97
C HIS A 24 27.81 0.21 -27.78
N LYS A 25 27.05 -0.17 -28.81
CA LYS A 25 25.64 -0.50 -28.67
C LYS A 25 25.56 -1.72 -27.74
N GLY A 26 25.61 -1.48 -26.44
CA GLY A 26 25.14 -2.43 -25.45
C GLY A 26 23.66 -2.65 -25.75
N SER A 27 23.26 -3.91 -25.88
CA SER A 27 21.85 -4.31 -25.98
C SER A 27 21.07 -3.54 -24.90
N SER A 28 20.11 -2.71 -25.31
CA SER A 28 19.16 -2.10 -24.42
C SER A 28 18.44 -3.27 -23.74
N ILE A 29 18.78 -3.55 -22.49
CA ILE A 29 17.93 -4.38 -21.62
C ILE A 29 16.60 -3.62 -21.65
N ASP A 30 15.59 -4.27 -22.21
CA ASP A 30 14.25 -3.69 -22.37
C ASP A 30 13.68 -3.51 -20.96
N ARG A 31 13.92 -2.32 -20.37
CA ARG A 31 13.43 -2.00 -19.03
C ARG A 31 11.91 -1.86 -19.11
N PRO A 32 11.16 -2.45 -18.16
CA PRO A 32 9.72 -2.24 -18.10
C PRO A 32 9.38 -0.75 -18.12
N SER A 33 8.31 -0.39 -18.82
CA SER A 33 7.92 1.02 -19.05
C SER A 33 7.66 1.82 -17.76
N HIS A 34 7.37 1.14 -16.66
CA HIS A 34 7.17 1.78 -15.34
C HIS A 34 8.48 2.08 -14.61
N HIS A 35 9.63 1.62 -15.09
CA HIS A 35 10.94 2.00 -14.57
C HIS A 35 11.42 3.31 -15.17
N THR A 36 11.79 4.28 -14.36
CA THR A 36 12.41 5.55 -14.77
C THR A 36 13.89 5.59 -14.35
N PRO A 37 14.70 6.54 -14.82
CA PRO A 37 16.07 6.69 -14.35
C PRO A 37 16.22 6.91 -12.85
N SER A 38 15.19 7.47 -12.19
CA SER A 38 15.22 7.85 -10.77
C SER A 38 14.23 7.08 -9.90
N GLY A 39 13.57 6.04 -10.41
CA GLY A 39 12.59 5.28 -9.65
C GLY A 39 11.50 4.68 -10.53
N PHE A 40 10.23 4.93 -10.20
CA PHE A 40 9.08 4.27 -10.82
C PHE A 40 7.99 5.26 -11.22
N GLN A 41 7.12 4.86 -12.14
CA GLN A 41 5.95 5.61 -12.60
C GLN A 41 4.74 4.70 -12.83
N ASN A 42 3.55 5.29 -12.85
CA ASN A 42 2.30 4.58 -13.16
C ASN A 42 2.19 4.26 -14.67
N ASN A 43 1.47 3.18 -15.01
CA ASN A 43 1.24 2.80 -16.41
C ASN A 43 0.35 3.80 -17.16
N TYR A 44 -0.64 4.40 -16.48
CA TYR A 44 -1.68 5.21 -17.14
C TYR A 44 -1.78 6.65 -16.62
N LEU A 45 -0.99 7.03 -15.61
CA LEU A 45 -0.97 8.38 -15.09
C LEU A 45 0.31 9.10 -15.54
N PRO A 46 0.21 10.14 -16.41
CA PRO A 46 1.39 10.86 -16.85
C PRO A 46 2.05 11.63 -15.68
N PRO A 47 3.39 11.74 -15.68
CA PRO A 47 4.14 12.37 -14.60
C PRO A 47 3.69 13.81 -14.25
N GLU A 48 3.24 14.57 -15.24
CA GLU A 48 2.80 15.97 -15.07
C GLU A 48 1.59 16.09 -14.15
N ARG A 49 0.74 15.07 -14.06
CA ARG A 49 -0.40 15.05 -13.12
C ARG A 49 0.02 14.85 -11.67
N MET A 50 1.25 14.42 -11.43
CA MET A 50 1.78 14.29 -10.07
C MET A 50 2.23 15.64 -9.49
N THR A 51 2.51 16.66 -10.34
CA THR A 51 2.82 18.02 -9.91
C THR A 51 1.54 18.76 -9.60
N LYS A 52 1.04 18.61 -8.39
CA LYS A 52 -0.18 19.31 -7.93
C LYS A 52 0.13 20.75 -7.58
N ASP A 53 -0.81 21.62 -7.89
CA ASP A 53 -0.72 23.07 -7.62
C ASP A 53 -0.42 23.34 -6.13
N LEU A 54 0.80 23.80 -5.85
CA LEU A 54 1.28 24.06 -4.50
C LEU A 54 0.44 25.13 -3.77
N SER A 55 -0.14 26.07 -4.53
CA SER A 55 -1.00 27.13 -3.97
C SER A 55 -2.28 26.54 -3.39
N LYS A 56 -2.88 25.56 -4.11
CA LYS A 56 -4.07 24.84 -3.63
C LYS A 56 -3.74 23.91 -2.48
N LEU A 57 -2.53 23.35 -2.43
CA LEU A 57 -2.08 22.54 -1.31
C LEU A 57 -1.92 23.38 -0.04
N LEU A 58 -1.39 24.59 -0.17
CA LEU A 58 -1.22 25.52 0.95
C LEU A 58 -2.56 26.06 1.46
N SER A 59 -3.51 26.43 0.56
CA SER A 59 -4.84 26.87 0.98
C SER A 59 -5.57 25.79 1.79
N ARG A 60 -5.42 24.52 1.39
CA ARG A 60 -5.99 23.39 2.10
C ARG A 60 -5.54 23.26 3.56
N PHE A 61 -4.31 23.66 3.87
CA PHE A 61 -3.80 23.66 5.25
C PHE A 61 -4.61 24.61 6.17
N TRP A 62 -5.12 25.73 5.60
CA TRP A 62 -5.88 26.74 6.33
C TRP A 62 -7.39 26.46 6.35
N ASP A 63 -7.91 25.80 5.29
CA ASP A 63 -9.34 25.58 5.10
C ASP A 63 -9.82 24.24 5.60
N ARG A 64 -8.92 23.38 6.11
CA ARG A 64 -9.24 22.02 6.54
C ARG A 64 -10.11 22.02 7.78
N VAL A 65 -11.33 21.48 7.65
CA VAL A 65 -12.21 21.20 8.79
C VAL A 65 -11.76 19.87 9.42
N PRO A 66 -11.35 19.88 10.72
CA PRO A 66 -10.98 18.62 11.40
C PRO A 66 -12.16 17.65 11.44
N GLN A 67 -11.90 16.39 11.13
CA GLN A 67 -12.91 15.35 11.26
C GLN A 67 -13.30 15.18 12.72
N GLN A 68 -14.60 15.08 12.99
CA GLN A 68 -15.08 14.74 14.33
C GLN A 68 -14.91 13.24 14.57
N PRO A 69 -14.38 12.84 15.75
CA PRO A 69 -14.34 11.45 16.12
C PRO A 69 -15.75 10.84 16.13
N VAL A 70 -15.92 9.69 15.51
CA VAL A 70 -17.16 8.91 15.55
C VAL A 70 -16.86 7.53 16.13
N SER A 71 -17.81 6.97 16.84
CA SER A 71 -17.69 5.59 17.34
C SER A 71 -17.96 4.63 16.19
N LEU A 72 -16.95 3.89 15.78
CA LEU A 72 -17.12 2.74 14.90
C LEU A 72 -17.64 1.57 15.73
N ARG A 73 -18.49 0.75 15.14
CA ARG A 73 -18.86 -0.52 15.74
C ARG A 73 -17.63 -1.41 15.86
N GLN A 74 -17.40 -1.94 17.05
CA GLN A 74 -16.27 -2.80 17.36
C GLN A 74 -16.78 -4.19 17.76
N ILE A 75 -16.12 -5.21 17.26
CA ILE A 75 -16.33 -6.60 17.64
C ILE A 75 -15.02 -7.09 18.22
N GLN A 76 -15.06 -7.68 19.42
CA GLN A 76 -13.88 -8.28 20.01
C GLN A 76 -13.55 -9.58 19.28
N PRO A 77 -12.37 -9.69 18.65
CA PRO A 77 -11.95 -10.91 18.00
C PRO A 77 -11.83 -12.06 19.01
N GLN A 78 -12.14 -13.25 18.59
CA GLN A 78 -11.93 -14.45 19.41
C GLN A 78 -10.44 -14.84 19.40
N ILE A 79 -9.61 -14.16 20.18
CA ILE A 79 -8.14 -14.29 20.16
C ILE A 79 -7.70 -15.74 20.37
N GLY A 80 -8.31 -16.46 21.29
CA GLY A 80 -8.01 -17.88 21.53
C GLY A 80 -8.24 -18.76 20.30
N PHE A 81 -9.32 -18.49 19.55
CA PHE A 81 -9.59 -19.16 18.29
C PHE A 81 -8.54 -18.77 17.23
N LEU A 82 -8.31 -17.48 17.00
CA LEU A 82 -7.37 -17.00 15.97
C LEU A 82 -5.94 -17.51 16.21
N LYS A 83 -5.48 -17.59 17.45
CA LYS A 83 -4.15 -18.15 17.79
C LYS A 83 -4.01 -19.63 17.49
N ASN A 84 -5.10 -20.39 17.62
CA ASN A 84 -5.09 -21.85 17.48
C ASN A 84 -5.67 -22.34 16.15
N ASN A 85 -6.25 -21.45 15.33
CA ASN A 85 -6.86 -21.81 14.07
C ASN A 85 -5.80 -22.37 13.11
N ARG A 86 -6.06 -23.60 12.58
CA ARG A 86 -5.22 -24.27 11.59
C ARG A 86 -6.05 -24.87 10.44
N THR A 87 -7.36 -24.82 10.55
CA THR A 87 -8.29 -25.48 9.62
C THR A 87 -9.24 -24.53 8.93
N GLU A 88 -9.78 -23.56 9.67
CA GLU A 88 -10.80 -22.66 9.14
C GLU A 88 -10.20 -21.54 8.30
N SER A 89 -10.84 -21.23 7.17
CA SER A 89 -10.51 -20.06 6.36
C SER A 89 -11.18 -18.84 6.95
N THR A 90 -10.41 -17.87 7.43
CA THR A 90 -10.92 -16.66 8.08
C THR A 90 -10.22 -15.40 7.61
N LEU A 91 -10.95 -14.29 7.64
CA LEU A 91 -10.44 -12.95 7.43
C LEU A 91 -10.87 -12.05 8.59
N THR A 92 -9.91 -11.48 9.32
CA THR A 92 -10.18 -10.56 10.43
C THR A 92 -9.70 -9.16 10.06
N TRP A 93 -10.56 -8.15 10.15
CA TRP A 93 -10.15 -6.76 9.95
C TRP A 93 -9.53 -6.18 11.24
N VAL A 94 -8.24 -5.94 11.22
CA VAL A 94 -7.48 -5.39 12.36
C VAL A 94 -7.56 -3.86 12.40
N GLY A 95 -7.84 -3.25 11.25
CA GLY A 95 -7.98 -1.81 11.04
C GLY A 95 -7.21 -1.30 9.84
N HIS A 96 -7.69 -0.23 9.20
CA HIS A 96 -7.11 0.37 8.00
C HIS A 96 -6.97 -0.66 6.84
N SER A 97 -5.76 -0.89 6.35
CA SER A 97 -5.45 -1.92 5.35
C SER A 97 -4.84 -3.17 5.97
N THR A 98 -4.89 -3.30 7.31
CA THR A 98 -4.37 -4.45 8.04
C THR A 98 -5.46 -5.50 8.20
N PHE A 99 -5.28 -6.65 7.56
CA PHE A 99 -6.11 -7.84 7.69
C PHE A 99 -5.27 -9.04 8.08
N LEU A 100 -5.80 -9.87 8.96
CA LEU A 100 -5.28 -11.20 9.21
C LEU A 100 -6.10 -12.21 8.38
N TRP A 101 -5.50 -12.80 7.36
CA TRP A 101 -6.06 -13.89 6.60
C TRP A 101 -5.45 -15.21 7.05
N GLN A 102 -6.28 -16.11 7.57
CA GLN A 102 -5.89 -17.46 7.96
C GLN A 102 -6.49 -18.45 6.98
N HIS A 103 -5.67 -19.29 6.38
CA HIS A 103 -6.11 -20.26 5.38
C HIS A 103 -5.13 -21.42 5.28
N LEU A 104 -5.62 -22.66 5.26
CA LEU A 104 -4.79 -23.87 5.19
C LEU A 104 -3.65 -23.91 6.23
N GLY A 105 -3.93 -23.48 7.46
CA GLY A 105 -2.97 -23.45 8.56
C GLY A 105 -1.90 -22.34 8.48
N ILE A 106 -2.00 -21.45 7.48
CA ILE A 106 -1.11 -20.31 7.26
C ILE A 106 -1.77 -19.02 7.72
N ASN A 107 -0.99 -18.14 8.32
CA ASN A 107 -1.37 -16.79 8.76
C ASN A 107 -0.66 -15.74 7.92
N LEU A 108 -1.42 -15.01 7.11
CA LEU A 108 -0.96 -13.88 6.32
C LEU A 108 -1.51 -12.57 6.89
N ILE A 109 -0.67 -11.56 6.99
CA ILE A 109 -1.09 -10.22 7.37
C ILE A 109 -0.75 -9.20 6.28
N THR A 110 -1.71 -8.30 5.97
CA THR A 110 -1.54 -7.23 4.99
C THR A 110 -1.18 -5.92 5.67
N ASP A 111 -0.25 -5.14 5.11
CA ASP A 111 0.15 -3.79 5.54
C ASP A 111 0.03 -3.59 7.06
N PRO A 112 0.78 -4.34 7.90
CA PRO A 112 0.57 -4.35 9.33
C PRO A 112 0.97 -3.02 9.95
N HIS A 113 -0.05 -2.31 10.43
CA HIS A 113 0.09 -1.03 11.13
C HIS A 113 -0.65 -1.11 12.46
N LEU A 114 0.09 -1.27 13.56
CA LEU A 114 -0.47 -1.46 14.92
C LEU A 114 -0.15 -0.30 15.86
N THR A 115 0.52 0.76 15.38
CA THR A 115 0.82 1.94 16.20
C THR A 115 -0.29 2.99 16.13
N ASP A 116 -0.26 3.95 17.05
CA ASP A 116 -1.31 4.97 17.21
C ASP A 116 -1.37 6.00 16.08
N ARG A 117 -0.29 6.19 15.34
CA ARG A 117 -0.20 7.24 14.31
C ARG A 117 0.43 6.75 13.01
N ALA A 118 -0.16 7.15 11.92
CA ALA A 118 0.43 7.06 10.58
C ALA A 118 1.43 8.20 10.37
N SER A 119 2.59 8.11 11.01
CA SER A 119 3.59 9.19 11.01
C SER A 119 4.98 8.70 11.40
N PRO A 120 6.05 9.37 10.94
CA PRO A 120 7.40 9.13 11.46
C PRO A 120 7.58 9.58 12.91
N LEU A 121 6.68 10.46 13.41
CA LEU A 121 6.74 11.05 14.74
C LEU A 121 5.52 10.63 15.57
N GLU A 122 5.74 10.30 16.84
CA GLU A 122 4.68 9.78 17.73
C GLU A 122 3.66 10.82 18.18
N PHE A 123 3.98 12.11 18.08
CA PHE A 123 3.17 13.21 18.59
C PHE A 123 2.44 14.02 17.51
N ILE A 124 2.72 13.78 16.23
CA ILE A 124 2.12 14.51 15.10
C ILE A 124 1.67 13.51 14.01
N GLY A 125 0.73 13.94 13.16
CA GLY A 125 0.19 13.15 12.04
C GLY A 125 -1.13 12.45 12.38
N PRO A 126 -1.74 11.77 11.41
CA PRO A 126 -3.04 11.12 11.57
C PRO A 126 -3.03 10.14 12.74
N LYS A 127 -3.99 10.32 13.68
CA LYS A 127 -4.11 9.46 14.86
C LYS A 127 -5.20 8.42 14.66
N ARG A 128 -4.97 7.21 15.15
CA ARG A 128 -6.00 6.17 15.19
C ARG A 128 -7.23 6.63 15.97
N LEU A 129 -8.37 6.29 15.43
CA LEU A 129 -9.67 6.47 16.10
C LEU A 129 -9.87 5.41 17.19
N ASN A 130 -9.55 4.16 16.86
CA ASN A 130 -9.62 3.03 17.77
C ASN A 130 -8.25 2.31 17.81
N PRO A 131 -7.88 1.66 18.93
CA PRO A 131 -6.72 0.76 18.94
C PRO A 131 -6.83 -0.32 17.87
N PRO A 132 -5.73 -0.96 17.46
CA PRO A 132 -5.81 -2.14 16.60
C PRO A 132 -6.74 -3.19 17.23
N ALA A 133 -7.57 -3.85 16.42
CA ALA A 133 -8.50 -4.83 16.93
C ALA A 133 -7.82 -6.09 17.51
N ILE A 134 -6.58 -6.33 17.12
CA ILE A 134 -5.72 -7.38 17.66
C ILE A 134 -4.40 -6.71 18.04
N GLU A 135 -4.03 -6.79 19.30
CA GLU A 135 -2.73 -6.33 19.78
C GLU A 135 -1.60 -7.22 19.24
N LEU A 136 -0.39 -6.67 19.13
CA LEU A 136 0.77 -7.43 18.64
C LEU A 136 0.97 -8.76 19.38
N SER A 137 0.86 -8.73 20.72
CA SER A 137 1.00 -9.91 21.59
C SER A 137 -0.11 -10.94 21.42
N GLU A 138 -1.22 -10.54 20.82
CA GLU A 138 -2.41 -11.37 20.58
C GLU A 138 -2.42 -11.99 19.18
N LEU A 139 -1.59 -11.51 18.26
CA LEU A 139 -1.47 -12.10 16.92
C LEU A 139 -1.03 -13.57 17.00
N PRO A 140 -1.57 -14.45 16.14
CA PRO A 140 -0.98 -15.77 15.90
C PRO A 140 0.43 -15.62 15.32
N SER A 141 1.18 -16.73 15.27
CA SER A 141 2.45 -16.72 14.51
C SER A 141 2.17 -16.42 13.05
N ILE A 142 2.73 -15.33 12.53
CA ILE A 142 2.56 -14.87 11.15
C ILE A 142 3.57 -15.58 10.25
N ASP A 143 3.10 -16.18 9.15
CA ASP A 143 3.94 -16.84 8.16
C ASP A 143 4.33 -15.88 7.04
N PHE A 144 3.38 -15.02 6.60
CA PHE A 144 3.59 -14.05 5.52
C PHE A 144 3.11 -12.66 5.89
N VAL A 145 3.90 -11.68 5.54
CA VAL A 145 3.56 -10.26 5.57
C VAL A 145 3.63 -9.74 4.15
N ILE A 146 2.56 -9.16 3.63
CA ILE A 146 2.58 -8.47 2.34
C ILE A 146 2.48 -6.96 2.56
N ILE A 147 3.36 -6.20 1.91
CA ILE A 147 3.41 -4.74 1.97
C ILE A 147 3.07 -4.19 0.59
N SER A 148 2.10 -3.28 0.51
CA SER A 148 1.72 -2.64 -0.74
C SER A 148 2.69 -1.54 -1.16
N HIS A 149 3.10 -0.67 -0.26
CA HIS A 149 3.99 0.45 -0.52
C HIS A 149 4.58 1.03 0.78
N ASN A 150 5.38 2.08 0.67
CA ASN A 150 6.16 2.61 1.79
C ASN A 150 5.52 3.74 2.59
N HIS A 151 4.28 4.17 2.35
CA HIS A 151 3.64 5.19 3.16
C HIS A 151 3.52 4.79 4.63
N TYR A 152 3.46 5.79 5.51
CA TYR A 152 3.52 5.56 6.96
C TYR A 152 2.32 4.82 7.54
N ASP A 153 1.17 4.86 6.87
CA ASP A 153 -0.06 4.16 7.24
C ASP A 153 -0.13 2.71 6.74
N HIS A 154 0.85 2.27 5.91
CA HIS A 154 0.96 0.91 5.38
C HIS A 154 2.21 0.19 5.86
N LEU A 155 3.36 0.85 5.89
CA LEU A 155 4.63 0.30 6.35
C LEU A 155 5.02 0.91 7.71
N ASP A 156 4.54 0.32 8.78
CA ASP A 156 4.86 0.74 10.15
C ASP A 156 6.13 0.06 10.65
N ARG A 157 7.20 0.86 10.76
CA ARG A 157 8.52 0.39 11.23
C ARG A 157 8.46 -0.29 12.58
N LYS A 158 7.67 0.24 13.52
CA LYS A 158 7.57 -0.33 14.87
C LYS A 158 6.89 -1.68 14.85
N THR A 159 5.80 -1.81 14.12
CA THR A 159 5.09 -3.08 13.96
C THR A 159 5.97 -4.14 13.32
N VAL A 160 6.66 -3.80 12.21
CA VAL A 160 7.55 -4.74 11.50
C VAL A 160 8.69 -5.24 12.40
N LEU A 161 9.37 -4.33 13.11
CA LEU A 161 10.43 -4.68 14.05
C LEU A 161 9.90 -5.54 15.21
N ALA A 162 8.72 -5.22 15.73
CA ALA A 162 8.13 -5.93 16.86
C ALA A 162 7.68 -7.35 16.45
N LEU A 163 7.08 -7.51 15.25
CA LEU A 163 6.76 -8.83 14.68
C LEU A 163 8.01 -9.70 14.53
N THR A 164 9.07 -9.14 13.93
CA THR A 164 10.35 -9.86 13.76
C THR A 164 10.95 -10.26 15.09
N LYS A 165 10.91 -9.38 16.10
CA LYS A 165 11.41 -9.66 17.44
C LYS A 165 10.60 -10.74 18.14
N GLN A 166 9.26 -10.68 18.04
CA GLN A 166 8.36 -11.67 18.66
C GLN A 166 8.53 -13.07 18.07
N GLN A 167 8.83 -13.15 16.76
CA GLN A 167 8.98 -14.40 16.02
C GLN A 167 10.42 -14.69 15.63
N ARG A 168 11.37 -14.38 16.50
CA ARG A 168 12.82 -14.46 16.22
C ARG A 168 13.28 -15.84 15.72
N GLU A 169 12.71 -16.92 16.24
CA GLU A 169 13.07 -18.28 15.84
C GLU A 169 12.44 -18.69 14.48
N LYS A 170 11.28 -18.14 14.17
CA LYS A 170 10.56 -18.40 12.91
C LYS A 170 10.03 -17.07 12.34
N PRO A 171 10.92 -16.18 11.84
CA PRO A 171 10.48 -14.89 11.28
C PRO A 171 9.59 -15.10 10.05
N PRO A 172 8.60 -14.21 9.83
CA PRO A 172 7.74 -14.28 8.65
C PRO A 172 8.53 -14.00 7.37
N TYR A 173 7.99 -14.42 6.24
CA TYR A 173 8.38 -13.89 4.94
C TYR A 173 7.74 -12.53 4.73
N PHE A 174 8.54 -11.54 4.33
CA PHE A 174 8.08 -10.23 3.89
C PHE A 174 8.08 -10.17 2.36
N LEU A 175 6.90 -10.03 1.75
CA LEU A 175 6.71 -9.82 0.32
C LEU A 175 6.54 -8.33 0.10
N VAL A 176 7.44 -7.70 -0.63
CA VAL A 176 7.52 -6.25 -0.75
C VAL A 176 7.76 -5.81 -2.20
N PRO A 177 7.32 -4.62 -2.63
CA PRO A 177 7.68 -4.06 -3.92
C PRO A 177 9.16 -3.67 -4.03
N LEU A 178 9.66 -3.51 -5.27
CA LEU A 178 11.03 -3.12 -5.55
C LEU A 178 11.48 -1.86 -4.79
N GLY A 179 12.73 -1.87 -4.31
CA GLY A 179 13.36 -0.78 -3.54
C GLY A 179 13.14 -0.89 -2.04
N LEU A 180 12.15 -1.69 -1.56
CA LEU A 180 11.89 -1.81 -0.13
C LEU A 180 12.84 -2.76 0.60
N LYS A 181 13.48 -3.69 -0.07
CA LYS A 181 14.46 -4.59 0.55
C LYS A 181 15.60 -3.84 1.24
N ASN A 182 16.05 -2.73 0.65
CA ASN A 182 17.06 -1.88 1.27
C ASN A 182 16.55 -1.24 2.57
N TRP A 183 15.30 -0.75 2.58
CA TRP A 183 14.69 -0.20 3.79
C TRP A 183 14.60 -1.24 4.92
N PHE A 184 14.25 -2.50 4.60
CA PHE A 184 14.28 -3.60 5.58
C PHE A 184 15.68 -3.88 6.09
N ALA A 185 16.71 -3.87 5.23
CA ALA A 185 18.11 -4.04 5.61
C ALA A 185 18.57 -2.91 6.54
N ASP A 186 18.20 -1.67 6.26
CA ASP A 186 18.54 -0.48 7.08
C ASP A 186 17.96 -0.55 8.50
N ILE A 187 16.87 -1.28 8.70
CA ILE A 187 16.30 -1.53 10.04
C ILE A 187 16.72 -2.87 10.63
N GLY A 188 17.67 -3.58 10.00
CA GLY A 188 18.27 -4.82 10.51
C GLY A 188 17.50 -6.10 10.17
N ILE A 189 16.56 -6.06 9.22
CA ILE A 189 15.80 -7.23 8.75
C ILE A 189 16.31 -7.61 7.36
N THR A 190 17.14 -8.62 7.28
CA THR A 190 17.81 -9.06 6.02
C THR A 190 17.30 -10.42 5.53
N GLU A 191 16.74 -11.23 6.42
CA GLU A 191 16.26 -12.57 6.10
C GLU A 191 14.81 -12.56 5.67
N LYS A 192 14.46 -13.45 4.72
CA LYS A 192 13.09 -13.66 4.24
C LYS A 192 12.38 -12.41 3.68
N VAL A 193 13.14 -11.39 3.25
CA VAL A 193 12.61 -10.23 2.52
C VAL A 193 12.70 -10.52 1.03
N ILE A 194 11.54 -10.69 0.40
CA ILE A 194 11.39 -11.02 -1.01
C ILE A 194 10.80 -9.81 -1.73
N GLU A 195 11.60 -9.25 -2.60
CA GLU A 195 11.27 -8.07 -3.38
C GLU A 195 10.81 -8.48 -4.78
N LEU A 196 9.67 -7.96 -5.24
CA LEU A 196 9.09 -8.27 -6.55
C LEU A 196 8.77 -7.00 -7.32
N ASP A 197 8.99 -7.08 -8.63
CA ASP A 197 8.50 -6.12 -9.62
C ASP A 197 7.06 -6.46 -10.04
N TRP A 198 6.36 -5.54 -10.70
CA TRP A 198 5.05 -5.81 -11.28
C TRP A 198 5.09 -7.02 -12.21
N TRP A 199 4.10 -7.89 -12.08
CA TRP A 199 3.94 -9.16 -12.78
C TRP A 199 4.95 -10.25 -12.41
N GLN A 200 5.91 -9.95 -11.53
CA GLN A 200 6.77 -10.98 -10.98
C GLN A 200 6.07 -11.79 -9.89
N SER A 201 6.40 -13.05 -9.84
CA SER A 201 5.82 -14.01 -8.88
C SER A 201 6.89 -14.74 -8.10
N LYS A 202 6.54 -15.11 -6.87
CA LYS A 202 7.36 -15.97 -6.02
C LYS A 202 6.53 -17.12 -5.46
N GLN A 203 6.97 -18.33 -5.73
CA GLN A 203 6.44 -19.54 -5.10
C GLN A 203 7.15 -19.79 -3.77
N ILE A 204 6.39 -20.02 -2.70
CA ILE A 204 6.87 -20.43 -1.37
C ILE A 204 5.98 -21.57 -0.89
N GLY A 205 6.51 -22.78 -0.87
CA GLY A 205 5.70 -23.98 -0.66
C GLY A 205 4.60 -24.07 -1.71
N GLN A 206 3.36 -24.20 -1.29
CA GLN A 206 2.19 -24.26 -2.18
C GLN A 206 1.55 -22.90 -2.46
N TRP A 207 2.13 -21.79 -1.92
CA TRP A 207 1.64 -20.44 -2.07
C TRP A 207 2.38 -19.70 -3.17
N ASN A 208 1.67 -18.98 -4.01
CA ASN A 208 2.25 -18.12 -5.04
C ASN A 208 1.84 -16.67 -4.79
N PHE A 209 2.83 -15.78 -4.72
CA PHE A 209 2.68 -14.34 -4.50
C PHE A 209 3.07 -13.60 -5.76
N THR A 210 2.17 -12.81 -6.32
CA THR A 210 2.42 -11.99 -7.52
C THR A 210 2.21 -10.53 -7.17
N ALA A 211 3.23 -9.70 -7.38
CA ALA A 211 3.06 -8.25 -7.35
C ALA A 211 2.40 -7.78 -8.65
N VAL A 212 1.34 -6.98 -8.55
CA VAL A 212 0.59 -6.48 -9.71
C VAL A 212 0.53 -4.97 -9.71
N PRO A 213 0.45 -4.32 -10.89
CA PRO A 213 0.39 -2.86 -10.97
C PRO A 213 -0.89 -2.31 -10.37
N VAL A 214 -0.74 -1.21 -9.65
CA VAL A 214 -1.82 -0.35 -9.18
C VAL A 214 -1.40 1.10 -9.38
N GLN A 215 -2.35 2.04 -9.38
CA GLN A 215 -2.04 3.44 -9.64
C GLN A 215 -1.86 4.21 -8.34
N HIS A 216 -0.60 4.33 -7.89
CA HIS A 216 -0.29 5.02 -6.65
C HIS A 216 1.09 5.70 -6.73
N TRP A 217 1.72 5.93 -5.60
CA TRP A 217 3.05 6.53 -5.45
C TRP A 217 3.71 6.07 -4.15
N SER A 218 4.98 6.43 -3.99
CA SER A 218 5.73 6.11 -2.78
C SER A 218 6.52 7.31 -2.28
N LYS A 219 6.61 7.47 -0.96
CA LYS A 219 7.45 8.48 -0.30
C LYS A 219 7.47 8.25 1.21
N ARG A 220 8.66 8.38 1.82
CA ARG A 220 8.84 8.44 3.28
C ARG A 220 9.72 9.59 3.73
N GLY A 221 10.68 9.99 2.90
CA GLY A 221 11.61 11.08 3.17
C GLY A 221 11.32 12.33 2.36
N LEU A 222 12.26 13.26 2.36
CA LEU A 222 12.12 14.51 1.61
C LEU A 222 12.41 14.33 0.11
N PHE A 223 13.30 13.39 -0.25
CA PHE A 223 13.87 13.27 -1.60
C PHE A 223 13.68 11.89 -2.24
N ASP A 224 12.82 11.04 -1.68
CA ASP A 224 12.63 9.64 -2.09
C ASP A 224 11.31 9.37 -2.82
N THR A 225 10.68 10.41 -3.36
CA THR A 225 9.43 10.27 -4.11
C THR A 225 9.60 9.28 -5.27
N ASN A 226 8.78 8.20 -5.27
CA ASN A 226 8.78 7.13 -6.26
C ASN A 226 10.11 6.36 -6.40
N MET A 227 11.01 6.44 -5.44
CA MET A 227 12.25 5.64 -5.44
C MET A 227 12.03 4.18 -5.07
N THR A 228 10.90 3.86 -4.46
CA THR A 228 10.42 2.48 -4.26
C THR A 228 9.15 2.26 -5.07
N LEU A 229 8.92 1.03 -5.52
CA LEU A 229 7.69 0.67 -6.22
C LEU A 229 6.52 0.56 -5.23
N TRP A 230 5.31 0.59 -5.74
CA TRP A 230 4.05 0.25 -5.06
C TRP A 230 3.40 -0.90 -5.83
N ALA A 231 2.60 -1.72 -5.17
CA ALA A 231 1.97 -2.88 -5.80
C ALA A 231 0.68 -3.30 -5.09
N GLY A 232 -0.26 -3.80 -5.86
CA GLY A 232 -1.23 -4.76 -5.39
C GLY A 232 -0.63 -6.17 -5.36
N TRP A 233 -1.32 -7.09 -4.72
CA TRP A 233 -0.87 -8.47 -4.59
C TRP A 233 -1.96 -9.46 -4.98
N VAL A 234 -1.63 -10.41 -5.81
CA VAL A 234 -2.43 -11.63 -6.01
C VAL A 234 -1.74 -12.77 -5.27
N VAL A 235 -2.39 -13.27 -4.24
CA VAL A 235 -1.92 -14.41 -3.45
C VAL A 235 -2.76 -15.63 -3.80
N ARG A 236 -2.14 -16.67 -4.34
CA ARG A 236 -2.79 -17.91 -4.72
C ARG A 236 -2.35 -19.05 -3.81
N SER A 237 -3.30 -19.65 -3.13
CA SER A 237 -3.19 -20.95 -2.47
C SER A 237 -3.67 -22.05 -3.42
N PRO A 238 -3.63 -23.33 -3.03
CA PRO A 238 -4.26 -24.42 -3.78
C PRO A 238 -5.78 -24.26 -3.98
N GLU A 239 -6.47 -23.58 -3.05
CA GLU A 239 -7.93 -23.53 -2.98
C GLU A 239 -8.50 -22.14 -3.27
N GLN A 240 -7.79 -21.08 -2.95
CA GLN A 240 -8.29 -19.71 -3.01
C GLN A 240 -7.28 -18.73 -3.60
N LYS A 241 -7.83 -17.67 -4.21
CA LYS A 241 -7.09 -16.49 -4.69
C LYS A 241 -7.55 -15.25 -3.92
N LEU A 242 -6.61 -14.60 -3.24
CA LEU A 242 -6.79 -13.31 -2.61
C LEU A 242 -6.17 -12.22 -3.49
N PHE A 243 -6.92 -11.17 -3.78
CA PHE A 243 -6.40 -9.92 -4.31
C PHE A 243 -6.38 -8.85 -3.21
N PHE A 244 -5.21 -8.29 -2.94
CA PHE A 244 -5.03 -7.14 -2.07
C PHE A 244 -4.60 -5.94 -2.92
N ALA A 245 -5.46 -4.94 -3.04
CA ALA A 245 -5.20 -3.81 -3.93
C ALA A 245 -4.12 -2.86 -3.39
N GLY A 246 -3.91 -2.79 -2.06
CA GLY A 246 -3.18 -1.66 -1.46
C GLY A 246 -3.91 -0.35 -1.73
N ASP A 247 -3.18 0.76 -1.76
CA ASP A 247 -3.73 2.05 -2.16
C ASP A 247 -3.65 2.25 -3.65
N THR A 248 -4.71 2.82 -4.23
CA THR A 248 -4.78 3.00 -5.67
C THR A 248 -5.82 4.02 -6.11
N GLY A 249 -5.51 4.80 -7.16
CA GLY A 249 -6.49 5.38 -8.06
C GLY A 249 -7.01 4.32 -9.04
N TYR A 250 -8.11 4.60 -9.74
CA TYR A 250 -8.62 3.68 -10.74
C TYR A 250 -7.80 3.76 -12.04
N SER A 251 -7.37 2.60 -12.54
CA SER A 251 -6.66 2.47 -13.81
C SER A 251 -7.11 1.23 -14.60
N LYS A 252 -6.67 1.13 -15.84
CA LYS A 252 -6.92 -0.04 -16.70
C LYS A 252 -6.14 -1.28 -16.25
N ASP A 253 -5.22 -1.14 -15.32
CA ASP A 253 -4.47 -2.26 -14.74
C ASP A 253 -5.40 -3.33 -14.17
N PHE A 254 -6.54 -2.94 -13.56
CA PHE A 254 -7.49 -3.89 -12.98
C PHE A 254 -8.14 -4.82 -14.01
N ILE A 255 -8.42 -4.31 -15.21
CA ILE A 255 -8.91 -5.13 -16.33
C ILE A 255 -7.87 -6.20 -16.70
N GLU A 256 -6.60 -5.82 -16.73
CA GLU A 256 -5.50 -6.73 -17.05
C GLU A 256 -5.26 -7.75 -15.93
N ILE A 257 -5.39 -7.33 -14.67
CA ILE A 257 -5.31 -8.23 -13.51
C ILE A 257 -6.44 -9.26 -13.56
N GLY A 258 -7.68 -8.85 -13.85
CA GLY A 258 -8.81 -9.74 -14.02
C GLY A 258 -8.58 -10.76 -15.12
N LYS A 259 -8.14 -10.32 -16.31
CA LYS A 259 -7.83 -11.22 -17.44
C LYS A 259 -6.75 -12.25 -17.11
N ARG A 260 -5.72 -11.90 -16.33
CA ARG A 260 -4.59 -12.79 -16.02
C ARG A 260 -4.88 -13.73 -14.84
N TYR A 261 -5.59 -13.25 -13.84
CA TYR A 261 -5.71 -13.94 -12.57
C TYR A 261 -7.15 -14.16 -12.11
N GLY A 262 -8.12 -13.47 -12.70
CA GLY A 262 -9.55 -13.63 -12.34
C GLY A 262 -10.10 -15.04 -12.62
N PRO A 263 -11.23 -15.38 -12.07
CA PRO A 263 -11.91 -14.67 -10.99
C PRO A 263 -11.12 -14.75 -9.67
N MET A 264 -11.22 -13.67 -8.84
CA MET A 264 -10.70 -13.67 -7.48
C MET A 264 -11.75 -14.23 -6.52
N ASP A 265 -11.33 -15.06 -5.57
CA ASP A 265 -12.26 -15.58 -4.56
C ASP A 265 -12.54 -14.51 -3.50
N LEU A 266 -11.51 -13.74 -3.12
CA LEU A 266 -11.58 -12.66 -2.15
C LEU A 266 -10.74 -11.47 -2.61
N SER A 267 -11.27 -10.25 -2.48
CA SER A 267 -10.53 -9.01 -2.75
C SER A 267 -10.61 -8.03 -1.60
N LEU A 268 -9.48 -7.38 -1.27
CA LEU A 268 -9.39 -6.28 -0.32
C LEU A 268 -9.19 -4.99 -1.11
N ILE A 269 -10.21 -4.14 -1.16
CA ILE A 269 -10.26 -2.96 -2.04
C ILE A 269 -10.46 -1.71 -1.20
N PRO A 270 -9.64 -0.64 -1.38
CA PRO A 270 -9.81 0.61 -0.64
C PRO A 270 -11.11 1.30 -1.03
N ILE A 271 -11.79 1.90 -0.05
CA ILE A 271 -13.01 2.68 -0.23
C ILE A 271 -12.96 4.06 0.42
N GLY A 272 -11.88 4.38 1.13
CA GLY A 272 -11.66 5.65 1.82
C GLY A 272 -10.46 6.41 1.27
N ALA A 273 -10.16 7.54 1.91
CA ALA A 273 -9.08 8.45 1.52
C ALA A 273 -9.27 9.13 0.16
N TYR A 274 -10.51 9.37 -0.28
CA TYR A 274 -10.80 9.87 -1.62
C TYR A 274 -11.07 11.37 -1.71
N ALA A 275 -11.26 12.08 -0.60
CA ALA A 275 -11.59 13.51 -0.62
C ALA A 275 -10.38 14.39 -0.25
N PRO A 276 -10.25 15.57 -0.89
CA PRO A 276 -11.08 16.07 -1.97
C PRO A 276 -10.71 15.42 -3.32
N ARG A 277 -11.71 15.13 -4.15
CA ARG A 277 -11.51 14.37 -5.42
C ARG A 277 -10.51 15.02 -6.39
N TRP A 278 -10.48 16.36 -6.48
CA TRP A 278 -9.55 17.06 -7.37
C TRP A 278 -8.08 16.77 -7.04
N PHE A 279 -7.81 16.39 -5.77
CA PHE A 279 -6.46 16.06 -5.30
C PHE A 279 -6.24 14.55 -5.20
N MET A 280 -7.22 13.78 -4.69
CA MET A 280 -7.05 12.37 -4.33
C MET A 280 -7.35 11.41 -5.49
N LYS A 281 -8.15 11.83 -6.49
CA LYS A 281 -8.67 10.95 -7.56
C LYS A 281 -7.61 10.08 -8.23
N ASP A 282 -6.45 10.63 -8.47
CA ASP A 282 -5.42 9.94 -9.23
C ASP A 282 -4.73 8.84 -8.41
N MET A 283 -4.81 8.93 -7.06
CA MET A 283 -4.08 8.06 -6.14
C MET A 283 -4.98 7.22 -5.23
N HIS A 284 -6.25 7.59 -5.09
CA HIS A 284 -7.22 6.89 -4.26
C HIS A 284 -8.58 6.81 -4.95
N VAL A 285 -9.11 5.60 -5.04
CA VAL A 285 -10.47 5.36 -5.53
C VAL A 285 -11.49 5.83 -4.51
N ASN A 286 -12.65 6.28 -5.00
CA ASN A 286 -13.85 6.42 -4.20
C ASN A 286 -14.67 5.10 -4.23
N PRO A 287 -15.72 4.96 -3.43
CA PRO A 287 -16.50 3.73 -3.39
C PRO A 287 -17.06 3.30 -4.76
N GLU A 288 -17.44 4.24 -5.63
CA GLU A 288 -17.94 3.94 -6.97
C GLU A 288 -16.84 3.35 -7.87
N GLU A 289 -15.62 3.85 -7.77
CA GLU A 289 -14.46 3.31 -8.49
C GLU A 289 -14.01 1.98 -7.86
N ALA A 290 -14.18 1.78 -6.55
CA ALA A 290 -13.92 0.51 -5.89
C ALA A 290 -14.85 -0.60 -6.40
N VAL A 291 -16.14 -0.30 -6.64
CA VAL A 291 -17.07 -1.24 -7.28
C VAL A 291 -16.61 -1.58 -8.70
N LYS A 292 -16.05 -0.64 -9.46
CA LYS A 292 -15.48 -0.95 -10.78
C LYS A 292 -14.28 -1.89 -10.68
N ILE A 293 -13.40 -1.72 -9.68
CA ILE A 293 -12.30 -2.66 -9.44
C ILE A 293 -12.85 -4.05 -9.14
N HIS A 294 -13.85 -4.18 -8.26
CA HIS A 294 -14.50 -5.45 -7.95
C HIS A 294 -14.97 -6.19 -9.21
N ILE A 295 -15.61 -5.45 -10.15
CA ILE A 295 -16.07 -5.99 -11.43
C ILE A 295 -14.89 -6.36 -12.32
N ASP A 296 -13.91 -5.46 -12.48
CA ASP A 296 -12.78 -5.65 -13.42
C ASP A 296 -11.85 -6.80 -13.04
N VAL A 297 -11.67 -7.06 -11.72
CA VAL A 297 -10.88 -8.21 -11.25
C VAL A 297 -11.72 -9.50 -11.11
N GLU A 298 -13.00 -9.44 -11.51
CA GLU A 298 -13.94 -10.56 -11.44
C GLU A 298 -14.02 -11.15 -10.01
N SER A 299 -14.11 -10.28 -9.00
CA SER A 299 -14.10 -10.73 -7.61
C SER A 299 -15.43 -11.36 -7.20
N ARG A 300 -15.39 -12.54 -6.57
CA ARG A 300 -16.58 -13.20 -6.01
C ARG A 300 -17.04 -12.53 -4.72
N GLN A 301 -16.04 -12.15 -3.88
CA GLN A 301 -16.29 -11.40 -2.66
C GLN A 301 -15.23 -10.30 -2.51
N SER A 302 -15.65 -9.10 -2.11
CA SER A 302 -14.74 -8.01 -1.78
C SER A 302 -15.03 -7.45 -0.39
N ILE A 303 -13.99 -7.01 0.29
CA ILE A 303 -14.06 -6.32 1.58
C ILE A 303 -13.47 -4.93 1.42
N GLY A 304 -14.24 -3.92 1.81
CA GLY A 304 -13.81 -2.53 1.81
C GLY A 304 -12.81 -2.24 2.92
N MET A 305 -11.70 -1.63 2.55
CA MET A 305 -10.62 -1.27 3.47
C MET A 305 -10.25 0.22 3.38
N HIS A 306 -9.26 0.65 4.16
CA HIS A 306 -8.68 1.99 4.12
C HIS A 306 -9.68 3.10 4.48
N TRP A 307 -10.58 2.86 5.43
CA TRP A 307 -11.59 3.81 5.92
C TRP A 307 -11.72 3.74 7.45
N GLY A 308 -12.28 4.78 8.06
CA GLY A 308 -12.70 4.77 9.46
C GLY A 308 -11.60 4.57 10.52
N THR A 309 -10.31 4.51 10.15
CA THR A 309 -9.23 4.15 11.09
C THR A 309 -8.45 5.35 11.60
N PHE A 310 -8.01 6.24 10.72
CA PHE A 310 -7.19 7.39 11.09
C PHE A 310 -7.95 8.70 10.95
N LEU A 311 -7.95 9.50 12.04
CA LEU A 311 -8.50 10.85 12.03
C LEU A 311 -7.64 11.78 11.19
N ASN A 312 -8.30 12.62 10.39
CA ASN A 312 -7.66 13.64 9.58
C ASN A 312 -6.64 13.10 8.55
N LEU A 313 -6.75 11.82 8.17
CA LEU A 313 -6.00 11.31 7.03
C LEU A 313 -6.52 11.95 5.73
N THR A 314 -7.83 12.12 5.63
CA THR A 314 -8.57 12.68 4.47
C THR A 314 -9.67 13.63 4.91
N GLU A 315 -10.54 14.06 3.99
CA GLU A 315 -11.57 15.05 4.28
C GLU A 315 -13.01 14.51 4.25
N GLU A 316 -13.24 13.32 3.67
CA GLU A 316 -14.57 12.71 3.71
C GLU A 316 -15.00 12.36 5.14
N PRO A 317 -16.31 12.40 5.45
CA PRO A 317 -16.83 11.92 6.71
C PRO A 317 -16.48 10.44 6.94
N LEU A 318 -16.05 10.10 8.15
CA LEU A 318 -15.52 8.76 8.48
C LEU A 318 -16.51 7.61 8.17
N LEU A 319 -17.82 7.84 8.22
CA LEU A 319 -18.87 6.84 7.94
C LEU A 319 -19.44 6.93 6.52
N GLU A 320 -19.00 7.88 5.71
CA GLU A 320 -19.50 8.05 4.33
C GLU A 320 -19.08 6.89 3.41
N PRO A 321 -17.84 6.36 3.46
CA PRO A 321 -17.38 5.35 2.52
C PRO A 321 -18.29 4.10 2.46
N PRO A 322 -18.69 3.46 3.58
CA PRO A 322 -19.62 2.33 3.55
C PRO A 322 -20.98 2.65 2.98
N GLN A 323 -21.50 3.86 3.26
CA GLN A 323 -22.81 4.28 2.76
C GLN A 323 -22.81 4.45 1.24
N ARG A 324 -21.78 5.11 0.70
CA ARG A 324 -21.59 5.27 -0.74
C ARG A 324 -21.34 3.95 -1.45
N LEU A 325 -20.58 3.03 -0.82
CA LEU A 325 -20.38 1.69 -1.34
C LEU A 325 -21.73 0.99 -1.52
N LEU A 326 -22.57 0.97 -0.47
CA LEU A 326 -23.90 0.35 -0.53
C LEU A 326 -24.77 0.98 -1.62
N GLN A 327 -24.78 2.32 -1.72
CA GLN A 327 -25.54 3.03 -2.75
C GLN A 327 -25.13 2.64 -4.18
N GLU A 328 -23.82 2.55 -4.43
CA GLU A 328 -23.32 2.18 -5.76
C GLU A 328 -23.61 0.71 -6.09
N LEU A 329 -23.47 -0.22 -5.13
CA LEU A 329 -23.82 -1.63 -5.32
C LEU A 329 -25.31 -1.79 -5.70
N LEU A 330 -26.20 -1.12 -4.99
CA LEU A 330 -27.64 -1.13 -5.31
C LEU A 330 -27.93 -0.55 -6.70
N LYS A 331 -27.28 0.54 -7.07
CA LYS A 331 -27.38 1.16 -8.39
C LYS A 331 -26.90 0.23 -9.51
N GLN A 332 -25.81 -0.49 -9.28
CA GLN A 332 -25.26 -1.47 -10.22
C GLN A 332 -26.00 -2.84 -10.18
N ARG A 333 -26.95 -3.02 -9.27
CA ARG A 333 -27.68 -4.28 -9.02
C ARG A 333 -26.74 -5.43 -8.61
N ILE A 334 -25.66 -5.11 -7.91
CA ILE A 334 -24.75 -6.08 -7.31
C ILE A 334 -25.27 -6.40 -5.90
N ASN A 335 -25.24 -7.67 -5.53
CA ASN A 335 -25.64 -8.09 -4.18
C ASN A 335 -24.68 -7.48 -3.14
N PRO A 336 -25.17 -6.72 -2.14
CA PRO A 336 -24.30 -6.14 -1.11
C PRO A 336 -23.48 -7.14 -0.31
N MET A 337 -23.80 -8.43 -0.37
CA MET A 337 -22.98 -9.49 0.23
C MET A 337 -21.74 -9.81 -0.59
N GLU A 338 -21.69 -9.47 -1.87
CA GLU A 338 -20.54 -9.67 -2.74
C GLU A 338 -19.44 -8.61 -2.50
N PHE A 339 -19.82 -7.39 -2.10
CA PHE A 339 -18.88 -6.37 -1.68
C PHE A 339 -19.39 -5.66 -0.43
N ARG A 340 -18.75 -5.88 0.70
CA ARG A 340 -19.18 -5.36 2.00
C ARG A 340 -18.02 -4.80 2.82
N VAL A 341 -18.33 -4.14 3.90
CA VAL A 341 -17.37 -3.75 4.95
C VAL A 341 -17.51 -4.69 6.14
N LEU A 342 -16.45 -4.81 6.90
CA LEU A 342 -16.46 -5.46 8.20
C LEU A 342 -16.53 -4.41 9.31
N ASP A 343 -17.12 -4.79 10.45
CA ASP A 343 -16.93 -4.05 11.69
C ASP A 343 -15.49 -4.19 12.17
N HIS A 344 -14.98 -3.19 12.89
CA HIS A 344 -13.61 -3.23 13.41
C HIS A 344 -13.44 -4.42 14.37
N GLY A 345 -12.52 -5.32 14.05
CA GLY A 345 -12.29 -6.58 14.78
C GLY A 345 -13.16 -7.76 14.34
N GLN A 346 -14.08 -7.55 13.41
CA GLN A 346 -14.90 -8.65 12.88
C GLN A 346 -14.06 -9.66 12.13
N THR A 347 -14.33 -10.94 12.41
CA THR A 347 -13.81 -12.10 11.68
C THR A 347 -14.89 -12.67 10.76
N LEU A 348 -14.58 -12.78 9.48
CA LEU A 348 -15.39 -13.47 8.48
C LEU A 348 -14.84 -14.89 8.34
N MET A 349 -15.74 -15.88 8.28
CA MET A 349 -15.43 -17.27 7.96
C MET A 349 -15.93 -17.58 6.55
N PHE A 350 -15.19 -18.43 5.79
CA PHE A 350 -15.47 -18.79 4.40
C PHE A 350 -15.78 -20.26 4.26
#